data_b16dc75504f2b0c82969dadbd497b005
#
_entry.id   b16dc75504f2b0c82969dadbd497b005
#
_cell.length_a   1.000
_cell.length_b   1.000
_cell.length_c   1.000
_cell.angle_alpha   90.00
_cell.angle_beta   90.00
_cell.angle_gamma   90.00
#
_symmetry.space_group_name_H-M   'P 1'
#
loop_
_entity.id
_entity.type
_entity.pdbx_description
1 polymer ?
#
loop_
_entity_poly.entity_id
_entity_poly.type
_entity_poly.pdbx_seq_one_letter_code
_entity_poly.pdbx_strand_id
1 'polypeptide(L)'
;RIARFAARYAFEIAEETKQVILDIKKDGELNHLVPERLWLELTKVFKENTYYKFFNILSDLDVLKNLFPEVYDQQYLLIPLSIDNLSEKYQFCLLATIFYTYEDKFMSFCERLKVPKEYQKLGQFILNHFDDLIDYTNLDPINRFTLYEKSGLLKQSNLMFDALEFIHYYKMINDKNELLEIQAILKEINADSVSPDLKGNEIGAAIRQKRIDKLYQFD
;
A
#
# COMPACT_ATOMS: atom_id res chain seq x y z
N ARG A 1 18.51 -4.92 13.07
CA ARG A 1 18.70 -6.36 12.79
C ARG A 1 18.29 -7.23 13.99
N ILE A 2 18.71 -6.90 15.22
CA ILE A 2 18.35 -7.67 16.42
C ILE A 2 16.84 -7.81 16.54
N ALA A 3 16.08 -6.71 16.47
CA ALA A 3 14.62 -6.73 16.56
C ALA A 3 13.98 -7.62 15.47
N ARG A 4 14.51 -7.60 14.24
CA ARG A 4 14.02 -8.48 13.16
C ARG A 4 14.25 -9.95 13.48
N PHE A 5 15.43 -10.31 13.95
CA PHE A 5 15.70 -11.70 14.34
C PHE A 5 14.85 -12.14 15.53
N ALA A 6 14.68 -11.27 16.53
CA ALA A 6 13.80 -11.57 17.66
C ALA A 6 12.34 -11.77 17.20
N ALA A 7 11.85 -10.95 16.28
CA ALA A 7 10.52 -11.10 15.69
C ALA A 7 10.36 -12.41 14.90
N ARG A 8 11.37 -12.76 14.10
CA ARG A 8 11.38 -13.97 13.25
C ARG A 8 11.44 -15.26 14.04
N TYR A 9 12.35 -15.33 15.02
CA TYR A 9 12.65 -16.57 15.75
C TYR A 9 11.98 -16.63 17.12
N ALA A 10 11.20 -15.60 17.48
CA ALA A 10 10.47 -15.52 18.73
C ALA A 10 11.35 -15.72 19.98
N PHE A 11 12.59 -15.21 19.97
CA PHE A 11 13.45 -15.24 21.14
C PHE A 11 13.38 -13.91 21.90
N GLU A 12 13.68 -13.97 23.20
CA GLU A 12 13.84 -12.81 24.04
C GLU A 12 15.25 -12.22 23.86
N ILE A 13 15.31 -10.89 23.84
CA ILE A 13 16.58 -10.17 23.77
C ILE A 13 17.18 -10.12 25.17
N ALA A 14 18.42 -10.60 25.32
CA ALA A 14 19.13 -10.60 26.60
C ALA A 14 19.27 -9.18 27.15
N GLU A 15 19.23 -9.03 28.48
CA GLU A 15 19.24 -7.75 29.14
C GLU A 15 20.51 -6.92 28.85
N GLU A 16 21.65 -7.58 28.74
CA GLU A 16 22.91 -6.96 28.35
C GLU A 16 22.83 -6.36 26.95
N THR A 17 22.15 -7.04 26.03
CA THR A 17 21.93 -6.53 24.65
C THR A 17 20.97 -5.35 24.64
N LYS A 18 19.91 -5.37 25.44
CA LYS A 18 19.01 -4.21 25.60
C LYS A 18 19.74 -2.99 26.11
N GLN A 19 20.61 -3.20 27.14
CA GLN A 19 21.43 -2.10 27.69
C GLN A 19 22.33 -1.48 26.61
N VAL A 20 23.01 -2.30 25.81
CA VAL A 20 23.83 -1.79 24.68
C VAL A 20 23.01 -0.98 23.69
N ILE A 21 21.79 -1.41 23.38
CA ILE A 21 20.88 -0.67 22.48
C ILE A 21 20.51 0.69 23.09
N LEU A 22 20.23 0.74 24.38
CA LEU A 22 19.91 1.99 25.09
C LEU A 22 21.11 2.94 25.15
N ASP A 23 22.33 2.43 25.33
CA ASP A 23 23.55 3.22 25.29
C ASP A 23 23.77 3.83 23.89
N ILE A 24 23.64 3.03 22.81
CA ILE A 24 23.68 3.50 21.41
C ILE A 24 22.62 4.59 21.16
N LYS A 25 21.40 4.42 21.70
CA LYS A 25 20.35 5.44 21.62
C LYS A 25 20.77 6.73 22.32
N LYS A 26 21.30 6.62 23.55
CA LYS A 26 21.74 7.75 24.37
C LYS A 26 22.86 8.54 23.69
N ASP A 27 23.78 7.85 23.03
CA ASP A 27 24.89 8.46 22.30
C ASP A 27 24.46 9.08 20.95
N GLY A 28 23.18 8.93 20.57
CA GLY A 28 22.61 9.52 19.35
C GLY A 28 22.97 8.77 18.08
N GLU A 29 23.65 7.63 18.14
CA GLU A 29 24.09 6.88 16.95
C GLU A 29 22.93 6.37 16.09
N LEU A 30 21.75 6.13 16.69
CA LEU A 30 20.55 5.71 15.95
C LEU A 30 20.12 6.75 14.90
N ASN A 31 20.41 8.03 15.13
CA ASN A 31 20.03 9.11 14.22
C ASN A 31 20.92 9.16 12.96
N HIS A 32 22.05 8.47 12.98
CA HIS A 32 23.01 8.40 11.87
C HIS A 32 22.82 7.14 11.00
N LEU A 33 21.78 6.35 11.26
CA LEU A 33 21.51 5.19 10.44
C LEU A 33 21.07 5.58 9.03
N VAL A 34 21.71 4.93 8.05
CA VAL A 34 21.43 5.16 6.62
C VAL A 34 19.99 4.73 6.29
N PRO A 35 19.16 5.63 5.75
CA PRO A 35 17.74 5.34 5.47
C PRO A 35 17.51 4.10 4.61
N GLU A 36 18.34 3.89 3.58
CA GLU A 36 18.27 2.72 2.70
C GLU A 36 18.52 1.40 3.45
N ARG A 37 19.35 1.43 4.51
CA ARG A 37 19.55 0.26 5.37
C ARG A 37 18.31 -0.05 6.22
N LEU A 38 17.63 0.99 6.71
CA LEU A 38 16.36 0.81 7.43
C LEU A 38 15.31 0.21 6.50
N TRP A 39 15.18 0.72 5.27
CA TRP A 39 14.29 0.14 4.26
C TRP A 39 14.63 -1.32 3.95
N LEU A 40 15.91 -1.65 3.74
CA LEU A 40 16.35 -3.03 3.48
C LEU A 40 16.05 -3.99 4.65
N GLU A 41 16.15 -3.55 5.90
CA GLU A 41 15.74 -4.39 7.03
C GLU A 41 14.21 -4.52 7.10
N LEU A 42 13.47 -3.46 6.76
CA LEU A 42 12.01 -3.48 6.75
C LEU A 42 11.46 -4.40 5.65
N THR A 43 12.07 -4.41 4.45
CA THR A 43 11.68 -5.36 3.39
C THR A 43 11.88 -6.82 3.81
N LYS A 44 12.92 -7.13 4.60
CA LYS A 44 13.10 -8.47 5.17
C LYS A 44 12.03 -8.80 6.20
N VAL A 45 11.65 -7.83 7.03
CA VAL A 45 10.53 -7.97 8.00
C VAL A 45 9.22 -8.30 7.27
N PHE A 46 8.94 -7.65 6.14
CA PHE A 46 7.77 -7.95 5.31
C PHE A 46 7.85 -9.34 4.71
N LYS A 47 8.99 -9.75 4.13
CA LYS A 47 9.20 -11.11 3.60
C LYS A 47 9.03 -12.20 4.66
N GLU A 48 9.38 -11.89 5.89
CA GLU A 48 9.29 -12.80 7.04
C GLU A 48 7.89 -12.78 7.70
N ASN A 49 6.97 -11.93 7.22
CA ASN A 49 5.62 -11.73 7.76
C ASN A 49 5.62 -11.41 9.27
N THR A 50 6.55 -10.56 9.70
CA THR A 50 6.79 -10.27 11.13
C THR A 50 6.68 -8.80 11.49
N TYR A 51 6.07 -7.96 10.61
CA TYR A 51 6.09 -6.50 10.78
C TYR A 51 5.51 -6.04 12.12
N TYR A 52 4.38 -6.61 12.53
CA TYR A 52 3.74 -6.26 13.79
C TYR A 52 4.64 -6.55 15.00
N LYS A 53 5.21 -7.77 15.06
CA LYS A 53 6.14 -8.16 16.12
C LYS A 53 7.40 -7.30 16.11
N PHE A 54 7.92 -6.98 14.92
CA PHE A 54 9.09 -6.15 14.77
C PHE A 54 8.89 -4.75 15.35
N PHE A 55 7.77 -4.08 15.03
CA PHE A 55 7.49 -2.74 15.56
C PHE A 55 7.23 -2.76 17.07
N ASN A 56 6.54 -3.78 17.59
CA ASN A 56 6.36 -3.94 19.04
C ASN A 56 7.70 -4.08 19.76
N ILE A 57 8.61 -4.92 19.26
CA ILE A 57 9.96 -5.07 19.83
C ILE A 57 10.73 -3.74 19.82
N LEU A 58 10.62 -2.95 18.75
CA LEU A 58 11.25 -1.62 18.70
C LEU A 58 10.62 -0.65 19.71
N SER A 59 9.31 -0.77 19.95
CA SER A 59 8.62 0.00 20.98
C SER A 59 9.08 -0.40 22.39
N ASP A 60 9.14 -1.72 22.66
CA ASP A 60 9.59 -2.27 23.96
C ASP A 60 11.05 -1.91 24.28
N LEU A 61 11.89 -1.79 23.25
CA LEU A 61 13.27 -1.33 23.35
C LEU A 61 13.40 0.21 23.41
N ASP A 62 12.27 0.94 23.38
CA ASP A 62 12.23 2.40 23.39
C ASP A 62 13.07 3.06 22.26
N VAL A 63 13.16 2.41 21.09
CA VAL A 63 13.90 2.92 19.91
C VAL A 63 13.01 3.18 18.69
N LEU A 64 11.73 2.85 18.76
CA LEU A 64 10.80 3.01 17.64
C LEU A 64 10.74 4.46 17.16
N LYS A 65 10.64 5.43 18.10
CA LYS A 65 10.59 6.86 17.77
C LYS A 65 11.83 7.37 17.05
N ASN A 66 13.01 6.84 17.40
CA ASN A 66 14.26 7.22 16.73
C ASN A 66 14.38 6.68 15.31
N LEU A 67 13.91 5.44 15.09
CA LEU A 67 14.07 4.74 13.82
C LEU A 67 12.91 5.02 12.84
N PHE A 68 11.69 5.07 13.36
CA PHE A 68 10.46 5.21 12.59
C PHE A 68 9.48 6.18 13.28
N PRO A 69 9.83 7.48 13.39
CA PRO A 69 9.01 8.46 14.11
C PRO A 69 7.58 8.53 13.56
N GLU A 70 7.39 8.41 12.25
CA GLU A 70 6.07 8.46 11.61
C GLU A 70 5.20 7.28 12.05
N VAL A 71 5.79 6.09 12.21
CA VAL A 71 5.11 4.89 12.71
C VAL A 71 4.85 5.00 14.22
N TYR A 72 5.81 5.55 14.97
CA TYR A 72 5.66 5.73 16.42
C TYR A 72 4.41 6.54 16.76
N ASP A 73 4.15 7.61 16.04
CA ASP A 73 2.98 8.46 16.26
C ASP A 73 1.64 7.73 15.98
N GLN A 74 1.67 6.65 15.18
CA GLN A 74 0.51 5.88 14.74
C GLN A 74 0.56 4.41 15.19
N GLN A 75 1.47 4.02 16.07
CA GLN A 75 1.71 2.61 16.42
C GLN A 75 0.48 1.88 17.00
N TYR A 76 -0.45 2.63 17.62
CA TYR A 76 -1.71 2.09 18.13
C TYR A 76 -2.66 1.59 17.03
N LEU A 77 -2.43 1.98 15.77
CA LEU A 77 -3.17 1.51 14.60
C LEU A 77 -2.52 0.28 13.91
N LEU A 78 -1.35 -0.16 14.40
CA LEU A 78 -0.74 -1.38 13.87
C LEU A 78 -1.67 -2.58 14.11
N ILE A 79 -2.05 -3.24 13.02
CA ILE A 79 -2.96 -4.38 13.06
C ILE A 79 -2.15 -5.67 13.20
N PRO A 80 -2.42 -6.51 14.21
CA PRO A 80 -1.74 -7.80 14.38
C PRO A 80 -2.28 -8.86 13.41
N LEU A 81 -2.38 -8.51 12.12
CA LEU A 81 -2.79 -9.47 11.10
C LEU A 81 -1.59 -10.38 10.76
N SER A 82 -1.71 -11.65 11.11
CA SER A 82 -0.89 -12.71 10.53
C SER A 82 -1.69 -13.36 9.39
N ILE A 83 -1.59 -12.79 8.22
CA ILE A 83 -2.14 -13.42 7.01
C ILE A 83 -1.00 -14.26 6.44
N ASP A 84 -1.15 -15.58 6.51
CA ASP A 84 -0.16 -16.50 5.97
C ASP A 84 0.00 -16.26 4.46
N ASN A 85 1.26 -16.25 4.01
CA ASN A 85 1.66 -16.07 2.61
C ASN A 85 1.35 -14.67 2.00
N LEU A 86 1.11 -13.64 2.81
CA LEU A 86 0.98 -12.28 2.31
C LEU A 86 2.31 -11.82 1.70
N SER A 87 2.27 -11.33 0.46
CA SER A 87 3.48 -10.85 -0.21
C SER A 87 4.11 -9.65 0.51
N GLU A 88 5.42 -9.45 0.33
CA GLU A 88 6.16 -8.29 0.86
C GLU A 88 5.46 -6.96 0.55
N LYS A 89 4.96 -6.82 -0.67
CA LYS A 89 4.25 -5.64 -1.15
C LYS A 89 2.97 -5.37 -0.35
N TYR A 90 2.20 -6.41 -0.04
CA TYR A 90 0.96 -6.27 0.72
C TYR A 90 1.20 -6.12 2.22
N GLN A 91 2.28 -6.68 2.75
CA GLN A 91 2.75 -6.36 4.10
C GLN A 91 3.07 -4.87 4.25
N PHE A 92 3.69 -4.27 3.23
CA PHE A 92 3.90 -2.83 3.18
C PHE A 92 2.57 -2.07 3.10
N CYS A 93 1.58 -2.55 2.33
CA CYS A 93 0.25 -1.94 2.28
C CYS A 93 -0.46 -2.00 3.64
N LEU A 94 -0.33 -3.09 4.40
CA LEU A 94 -0.83 -3.16 5.77
C LEU A 94 -0.17 -2.11 6.67
N LEU A 95 1.14 -1.92 6.55
CA LEU A 95 1.80 -0.84 7.28
C LEU A 95 1.28 0.53 6.80
N ALA A 96 1.07 0.72 5.49
CA ALA A 96 0.58 1.98 4.95
C ALA A 96 -0.80 2.35 5.52
N THR A 97 -1.68 1.39 5.82
CA THR A 97 -3.03 1.69 6.34
C THR A 97 -3.02 2.44 7.68
N ILE A 98 -1.95 2.37 8.48
CA ILE A 98 -1.86 3.18 9.70
C ILE A 98 -1.84 4.69 9.43
N PHE A 99 -1.52 5.08 8.19
CA PHE A 99 -1.49 6.48 7.74
C PHE A 99 -2.80 6.93 7.06
N TYR A 100 -3.88 6.16 7.16
CA TYR A 100 -5.13 6.41 6.42
C TYR A 100 -5.63 7.85 6.50
N THR A 101 -5.52 8.51 7.65
CA THR A 101 -5.89 9.93 7.81
C THR A 101 -4.68 10.88 7.80
N TYR A 102 -3.48 10.40 7.46
CA TYR A 102 -2.23 11.15 7.58
C TYR A 102 -1.33 10.93 6.35
N GLU A 103 -1.85 11.23 5.16
CA GLU A 103 -1.13 11.01 3.89
C GLU A 103 0.24 11.70 3.86
N ASP A 104 0.34 12.92 4.41
CA ASP A 104 1.62 13.64 4.49
C ASP A 104 2.67 12.88 5.29
N LYS A 105 2.26 12.20 6.37
CA LYS A 105 3.17 11.35 7.15
C LYS A 105 3.61 10.12 6.37
N PHE A 106 2.71 9.51 5.60
CA PHE A 106 3.06 8.40 4.71
C PHE A 106 4.09 8.82 3.66
N MET A 107 3.89 9.95 3.01
CA MET A 107 4.84 10.46 2.02
C MET A 107 6.18 10.81 2.66
N SER A 108 6.19 11.45 3.83
CA SER A 108 7.39 11.74 4.60
C SER A 108 8.15 10.47 4.98
N PHE A 109 7.46 9.44 5.45
CA PHE A 109 8.02 8.10 5.71
C PHE A 109 8.66 7.51 4.45
N CYS A 110 7.96 7.54 3.32
CA CYS A 110 8.45 7.00 2.05
C CYS A 110 9.68 7.75 1.53
N GLU A 111 9.69 9.07 1.61
CA GLU A 111 10.81 9.91 1.16
C GLU A 111 12.03 9.71 2.04
N ARG A 112 11.87 9.72 3.36
CA ARG A 112 12.95 9.53 4.32
C ARG A 112 13.61 8.16 4.18
N LEU A 113 12.83 7.09 4.01
CA LEU A 113 13.37 5.73 3.87
C LEU A 113 13.77 5.36 2.44
N LYS A 114 13.62 6.26 1.47
CA LYS A 114 13.88 5.99 0.05
C LYS A 114 13.09 4.78 -0.47
N VAL A 115 11.83 4.68 -0.06
CA VAL A 115 10.95 3.60 -0.50
C VAL A 115 10.85 3.60 -2.03
N PRO A 116 10.92 2.44 -2.72
CA PRO A 116 10.77 2.37 -4.18
C PRO A 116 9.44 2.95 -4.65
N LYS A 117 9.45 3.61 -5.81
CA LYS A 117 8.27 4.32 -6.36
C LYS A 117 7.05 3.44 -6.58
N GLU A 118 7.23 2.16 -6.87
CA GLU A 118 6.13 1.19 -7.03
C GLU A 118 5.36 0.98 -5.70
N TYR A 119 6.07 0.86 -4.58
CA TYR A 119 5.47 0.77 -3.25
C TYR A 119 4.78 2.08 -2.84
N GLN A 120 5.44 3.23 -3.08
CA GLN A 120 4.86 4.53 -2.79
C GLN A 120 3.53 4.71 -3.52
N LYS A 121 3.50 4.44 -4.85
CA LYS A 121 2.30 4.58 -5.69
C LYS A 121 1.17 3.68 -5.22
N LEU A 122 1.46 2.42 -4.89
CA LEU A 122 0.44 1.50 -4.41
C LEU A 122 -0.10 1.91 -3.05
N GLY A 123 0.77 2.21 -2.09
CA GLY A 123 0.34 2.67 -0.76
C GLY A 123 -0.49 3.95 -0.85
N GLN A 124 -0.04 4.95 -1.61
CA GLN A 124 -0.77 6.20 -1.81
C GLN A 124 -2.12 5.99 -2.50
N PHE A 125 -2.17 5.13 -3.53
CA PHE A 125 -3.42 4.80 -4.20
C PHE A 125 -4.42 4.12 -3.26
N ILE A 126 -3.95 3.17 -2.46
CA ILE A 126 -4.79 2.50 -1.44
C ILE A 126 -5.29 3.52 -0.41
N LEU A 127 -4.42 4.39 0.12
CA LEU A 127 -4.81 5.37 1.12
C LEU A 127 -5.87 6.36 0.59
N ASN A 128 -5.68 6.85 -0.63
CA ASN A 128 -6.57 7.84 -1.24
C ASN A 128 -7.92 7.28 -1.67
N HIS A 129 -8.03 5.96 -1.80
CA HIS A 129 -9.22 5.27 -2.30
C HIS A 129 -9.64 4.10 -1.41
N PHE A 130 -9.25 4.12 -0.13
CA PHE A 130 -9.44 2.98 0.77
C PHE A 130 -10.91 2.60 0.93
N ASP A 131 -11.78 3.57 1.16
CA ASP A 131 -13.22 3.33 1.32
C ASP A 131 -13.86 2.84 0.03
N ASP A 132 -13.52 3.46 -1.11
CA ASP A 132 -14.00 3.03 -2.42
C ASP A 132 -13.53 1.61 -2.77
N LEU A 133 -12.27 1.29 -2.43
CA LEU A 133 -11.72 -0.05 -2.67
C LEU A 133 -12.36 -1.10 -1.76
N ILE A 134 -12.67 -0.75 -0.51
CA ILE A 134 -13.37 -1.65 0.42
C ILE A 134 -14.81 -1.90 -0.03
N ASP A 135 -15.48 -0.91 -0.58
CA ASP A 135 -16.86 -1.01 -1.06
C ASP A 135 -16.96 -1.16 -2.59
N TYR A 136 -15.88 -1.63 -3.21
CA TYR A 136 -15.70 -1.68 -4.66
C TYR A 136 -16.88 -2.32 -5.42
N THR A 137 -17.42 -3.42 -4.90
CA THR A 137 -18.53 -4.14 -5.51
C THR A 137 -19.86 -3.37 -5.49
N ASN A 138 -20.00 -2.40 -4.58
CA ASN A 138 -21.22 -1.59 -4.45
C ASN A 138 -21.04 -0.19 -5.09
N LEU A 139 -19.87 0.11 -5.65
CA LEU A 139 -19.66 1.39 -6.32
C LEU A 139 -20.53 1.51 -7.57
N ASP A 140 -21.17 2.66 -7.74
CA ASP A 140 -21.81 2.97 -9.02
C ASP A 140 -20.78 3.04 -10.16
N PRO A 141 -21.22 2.82 -11.43
CA PRO A 141 -20.31 2.77 -12.58
C PRO A 141 -19.42 3.98 -12.78
N ILE A 142 -19.86 5.18 -12.39
CA ILE A 142 -19.09 6.43 -12.53
C ILE A 142 -17.92 6.43 -11.57
N ASN A 143 -18.17 6.10 -10.30
CA ASN A 143 -17.14 6.02 -9.26
C ASN A 143 -16.17 4.86 -9.53
N ARG A 144 -16.69 3.71 -9.95
CA ARG A 144 -15.87 2.56 -10.37
C ARG A 144 -14.96 2.93 -11.55
N PHE A 145 -15.49 3.59 -12.57
CA PHE A 145 -14.69 4.07 -13.71
C PHE A 145 -13.63 5.09 -13.31
N THR A 146 -13.94 5.95 -12.35
CA THR A 146 -12.99 6.93 -11.81
C THR A 146 -11.78 6.25 -11.16
N LEU A 147 -11.98 5.15 -10.42
CA LEU A 147 -10.87 4.33 -9.92
C LEU A 147 -10.02 3.74 -11.05
N TYR A 148 -10.64 3.27 -12.15
CA TYR A 148 -9.93 2.75 -13.31
C TYR A 148 -9.08 3.82 -14.01
N GLU A 149 -9.58 5.05 -14.11
CA GLU A 149 -8.83 6.17 -14.66
C GLU A 149 -7.62 6.51 -13.77
N LYS A 150 -7.82 6.65 -12.47
CA LYS A 150 -6.79 7.03 -11.50
C LYS A 150 -5.72 5.95 -11.34
N SER A 151 -6.09 4.68 -11.39
CA SER A 151 -5.14 3.55 -11.36
C SER A 151 -4.38 3.35 -12.65
N GLY A 152 -4.83 3.95 -13.75
CA GLY A 152 -4.28 3.71 -15.09
C GLY A 152 -4.57 2.30 -15.62
N LEU A 153 -5.66 1.66 -15.20
CA LEU A 153 -6.04 0.29 -15.59
C LEU A 153 -5.99 0.07 -17.11
N LEU A 154 -6.46 1.04 -17.88
CA LEU A 154 -6.49 0.98 -19.35
C LEU A 154 -5.14 1.29 -20.02
N LYS A 155 -4.13 1.75 -19.24
CA LYS A 155 -2.78 2.11 -19.70
C LYS A 155 -1.71 1.10 -19.27
N GLN A 156 -2.07 -0.17 -19.12
CA GLN A 156 -1.16 -1.25 -18.70
C GLN A 156 -0.58 -1.11 -17.27
N SER A 157 -1.23 -0.36 -16.40
CA SER A 157 -0.87 -0.31 -14.98
C SER A 157 -1.46 -1.51 -14.24
N ASN A 158 -0.68 -2.14 -13.38
CA ASN A 158 -1.16 -3.20 -12.48
C ASN A 158 -1.72 -2.64 -11.17
N LEU A 159 -1.74 -1.32 -11.00
CA LEU A 159 -2.06 -0.67 -9.72
C LEU A 159 -3.44 -1.06 -9.18
N MET A 160 -4.45 -1.13 -10.06
CA MET A 160 -5.80 -1.54 -9.65
C MET A 160 -5.85 -3.03 -9.26
N PHE A 161 -5.16 -3.90 -10.02
CA PHE A 161 -5.06 -5.32 -9.68
C PHE A 161 -4.38 -5.54 -8.34
N ASP A 162 -3.24 -4.87 -8.11
CA ASP A 162 -2.51 -4.95 -6.85
C ASP A 162 -3.34 -4.42 -5.67
N ALA A 163 -4.10 -3.33 -5.88
CA ALA A 163 -4.95 -2.75 -4.84
C ALA A 163 -6.13 -3.68 -4.48
N LEU A 164 -6.85 -4.22 -5.48
CA LEU A 164 -7.94 -5.17 -5.22
C LEU A 164 -7.43 -6.49 -4.63
N GLU A 165 -6.26 -6.97 -5.08
CA GLU A 165 -5.65 -8.16 -4.49
C GLU A 165 -5.27 -7.93 -3.02
N PHE A 166 -4.76 -6.74 -2.67
CA PHE A 166 -4.56 -6.37 -1.26
C PHE A 166 -5.88 -6.33 -0.49
N ILE A 167 -6.93 -5.72 -1.03
CA ILE A 167 -8.26 -5.65 -0.39
C ILE A 167 -8.89 -7.05 -0.26
N HIS A 168 -8.68 -7.94 -1.24
CA HIS A 168 -9.09 -9.33 -1.13
C HIS A 168 -8.53 -10.01 0.13
N TYR A 169 -7.24 -9.86 0.40
CA TYR A 169 -6.63 -10.35 1.64
C TYR A 169 -7.16 -9.65 2.89
N TYR A 170 -7.49 -8.38 2.78
CA TYR A 170 -8.01 -7.58 3.88
C TYR A 170 -9.48 -7.91 4.21
N LYS A 171 -10.32 -8.15 3.19
CA LYS A 171 -11.77 -8.40 3.33
C LYS A 171 -12.25 -9.78 2.84
N MET A 172 -11.38 -10.61 2.23
CA MET A 172 -11.73 -11.89 1.59
C MET A 172 -12.73 -11.77 0.43
N ILE A 173 -12.61 -10.72 -0.40
CA ILE A 173 -13.41 -10.49 -1.60
C ILE A 173 -12.60 -10.88 -2.84
N ASN A 174 -13.19 -11.57 -3.82
CA ASN A 174 -12.46 -12.04 -5.01
C ASN A 174 -13.05 -11.46 -6.31
N ASP A 175 -12.51 -10.33 -6.78
CA ASP A 175 -13.01 -9.61 -7.97
C ASP A 175 -11.99 -9.58 -9.13
N LYS A 176 -10.91 -10.37 -9.06
CA LYS A 176 -9.83 -10.29 -10.05
C LYS A 176 -10.24 -10.70 -11.46
N ASN A 177 -11.06 -11.75 -11.60
CA ASN A 177 -11.49 -12.22 -12.92
C ASN A 177 -12.46 -11.23 -13.57
N GLU A 178 -13.40 -10.70 -12.79
CA GLU A 178 -14.30 -9.64 -13.23
C GLU A 178 -13.54 -8.41 -13.73
N LEU A 179 -12.51 -7.97 -12.99
CA LEU A 179 -11.69 -6.83 -13.39
C LEU A 179 -10.96 -7.07 -14.73
N LEU A 180 -10.49 -8.30 -14.99
CA LEU A 180 -9.86 -8.65 -16.27
C LEU A 180 -10.85 -8.56 -17.43
N GLU A 181 -12.07 -9.05 -17.25
CA GLU A 181 -13.13 -8.98 -18.25
C GLU A 181 -13.52 -7.53 -18.53
N ILE A 182 -13.75 -6.74 -17.49
CA ILE A 182 -14.04 -5.31 -17.59
C ILE A 182 -12.91 -4.58 -18.33
N GLN A 183 -11.65 -4.83 -17.97
CA GLN A 183 -10.51 -4.21 -18.63
C GLN A 183 -10.49 -4.53 -20.14
N ALA A 184 -10.72 -5.76 -20.53
CA ALA A 184 -10.72 -6.19 -21.91
C ALA A 184 -11.80 -5.42 -22.69
N ILE A 185 -13.03 -5.40 -22.19
CA ILE A 185 -14.18 -4.75 -22.85
C ILE A 185 -13.99 -3.22 -22.94
N LEU A 186 -13.50 -2.58 -21.88
CA LEU A 186 -13.29 -1.14 -21.90
C LEU A 186 -12.15 -0.71 -22.84
N LYS A 187 -11.16 -1.59 -23.09
CA LYS A 187 -10.08 -1.33 -24.05
C LYS A 187 -10.57 -1.35 -25.53
N GLU A 188 -11.62 -2.08 -25.83
CA GLU A 188 -12.22 -2.08 -27.16
C GLU A 188 -12.87 -0.73 -27.51
N ILE A 189 -13.30 0.05 -26.50
CA ILE A 189 -13.88 1.36 -26.70
C ILE A 189 -12.76 2.39 -26.89
N ASN A 190 -12.55 2.83 -28.13
CA ASN A 190 -11.48 3.72 -28.58
C ASN A 190 -12.04 4.84 -29.48
N ALA A 191 -11.18 5.57 -30.19
CA ALA A 191 -11.58 6.68 -31.06
C ALA A 191 -12.52 6.24 -32.20
N ASP A 192 -12.39 5.03 -32.73
CA ASP A 192 -13.27 4.50 -33.77
C ASP A 192 -14.68 4.17 -33.26
N SER A 193 -14.83 4.11 -31.95
CA SER A 193 -16.10 3.83 -31.28
C SER A 193 -16.99 5.07 -31.15
N VAL A 194 -16.53 6.28 -31.48
CA VAL A 194 -17.26 7.55 -31.32
C VAL A 194 -17.47 8.24 -32.66
N SER A 195 -18.30 9.29 -32.70
CA SER A 195 -18.59 10.01 -33.94
C SER A 195 -17.32 10.60 -34.56
N PRO A 196 -17.11 10.46 -35.88
CA PRO A 196 -15.95 11.03 -36.58
C PRO A 196 -15.99 12.58 -36.64
N ASP A 197 -17.13 13.19 -36.31
CA ASP A 197 -17.28 14.65 -36.32
C ASP A 197 -16.68 15.31 -35.08
N LEU A 198 -16.40 14.53 -34.01
CA LEU A 198 -15.84 15.04 -32.77
C LEU A 198 -14.36 15.40 -32.90
N LYS A 199 -13.92 16.44 -32.18
CA LYS A 199 -12.54 16.93 -32.26
C LYS A 199 -11.93 17.16 -30.87
N GLY A 200 -10.63 16.89 -30.78
CA GLY A 200 -9.85 17.21 -29.58
C GLY A 200 -10.41 16.56 -28.32
N ASN A 201 -10.73 17.39 -27.31
CA ASN A 201 -11.22 16.93 -26.02
C ASN A 201 -12.61 16.26 -26.07
N GLU A 202 -13.41 16.53 -27.09
CA GLU A 202 -14.75 15.94 -27.26
C GLU A 202 -14.64 14.43 -27.50
N ILE A 203 -13.63 13.97 -28.24
CA ILE A 203 -13.35 12.54 -28.47
C ILE A 203 -13.10 11.84 -27.13
N GLY A 204 -12.23 12.42 -26.28
CA GLY A 204 -11.92 11.87 -24.97
C GLY A 204 -13.14 11.77 -24.06
N ALA A 205 -13.97 12.82 -24.03
CA ALA A 205 -15.21 12.86 -23.27
C ALA A 205 -16.22 11.82 -23.75
N ALA A 206 -16.40 11.67 -25.05
CA ALA A 206 -17.30 10.69 -25.66
C ALA A 206 -16.86 9.24 -25.39
N ILE A 207 -15.56 8.95 -25.51
CA ILE A 207 -14.98 7.64 -25.14
C ILE A 207 -15.23 7.35 -23.66
N ARG A 208 -14.97 8.32 -22.78
CA ARG A 208 -15.21 8.20 -21.35
C ARG A 208 -16.66 7.87 -21.06
N GLN A 209 -17.59 8.60 -21.63
CA GLN A 209 -19.02 8.37 -21.44
C GLN A 209 -19.42 6.97 -21.91
N LYS A 210 -19.01 6.54 -23.10
CA LYS A 210 -19.30 5.19 -23.61
C LYS A 210 -18.76 4.07 -22.70
N ARG A 211 -17.61 4.28 -22.10
CA ARG A 211 -17.03 3.33 -21.14
C ARG A 211 -17.87 3.24 -19.85
N ILE A 212 -18.34 4.37 -19.35
CA ILE A 212 -19.25 4.43 -18.20
C ILE A 212 -20.57 3.75 -18.54
N ASP A 213 -21.18 4.08 -19.70
CA ASP A 213 -22.44 3.48 -20.16
C ASP A 213 -22.29 1.94 -20.32
N LYS A 214 -21.10 1.49 -20.70
CA LYS A 214 -20.80 0.06 -20.79
C LYS A 214 -20.77 -0.62 -19.43
N LEU A 215 -20.22 0.05 -18.40
CA LEU A 215 -20.24 -0.48 -17.04
C LEU A 215 -21.66 -0.61 -16.48
N TYR A 216 -22.57 0.31 -16.79
CA TYR A 216 -24.00 0.18 -16.43
C TYR A 216 -24.68 -1.06 -17.01
N GLN A 217 -24.11 -1.71 -18.00
CA GLN A 217 -24.64 -2.95 -18.59
C GLN A 217 -24.08 -4.20 -17.89
N PHE A 218 -23.09 -4.06 -17.02
CA PHE A 218 -22.51 -5.16 -16.24
C PHE A 218 -23.13 -5.29 -14.84
N ASP A 219 -23.68 -4.21 -14.29
CA ASP A 219 -24.44 -4.19 -13.05
C ASP A 219 -25.90 -4.64 -13.29
#